data_3896494b8a8466b27d0918b291fe9666
#
_entry.id   3896494b8a8466b27d0918b291fe9666
#
_cell.length_a   1.000
_cell.length_b   1.000
_cell.length_c   1.000
_cell.angle_alpha   90.00
_cell.angle_beta   90.00
_cell.angle_gamma   90.00
#
_symmetry.space_group_name_H-M   'P 1'
#
loop_
_entity.id
_entity.type
_entity.pdbx_description
1 polymer ?
#
loop_
_entity_poly.entity_id
_entity_poly.type
_entity_poly.pdbx_seq_one_letter_code
_entity_poly.pdbx_strand_id
1 'polypeptide(L)'
;MQRIFLFLITNIAIMVVLSITLRILGVESLLAQNGSDLNINALVIFSGIFGFGGAFISLAISKWMAKRMTGAKVIEQPANSVESWLLETVEKQSGIVGIKMPEVAIFPSGQMNAFATGASKNNALVAVSQGLLDNMSQGEIEAVVGHEMSHVANGDMVTLTLIQGVVNTFVIFFSRVIGHVVDRVILKNRSGHGIGYFVTVIFAQVAVSYTHLRAHET
;
A
#
# COMPACT_ATOMS: atom_id res chain seq x y z
N MET A 1 -15.77 -7.18 8.40
CA MET A 1 -15.79 -8.40 7.54
C MET A 1 -16.52 -8.16 6.22
N GLN A 2 -17.73 -7.57 6.21
CA GLN A 2 -18.47 -7.30 4.95
C GLN A 2 -17.69 -6.45 3.92
N ARG A 3 -16.97 -5.40 4.33
CA ARG A 3 -16.18 -4.54 3.43
C ARG A 3 -15.07 -5.32 2.72
N ILE A 4 -14.33 -6.17 3.45
CA ILE A 4 -13.27 -7.01 2.88
C ILE A 4 -13.86 -8.02 1.90
N PHE A 5 -14.98 -8.64 2.26
CA PHE A 5 -15.66 -9.61 1.41
C PHE A 5 -16.18 -8.99 0.11
N LEU A 6 -16.89 -7.87 0.19
CA LEU A 6 -17.36 -7.13 -0.99
C LEU A 6 -16.19 -6.70 -1.87
N PHE A 7 -15.12 -6.20 -1.26
CA PHE A 7 -13.94 -5.80 -1.98
C PHE A 7 -13.29 -6.97 -2.73
N LEU A 8 -13.11 -8.13 -2.09
CA LEU A 8 -12.56 -9.32 -2.73
C LEU A 8 -13.43 -9.81 -3.89
N ILE A 9 -14.76 -9.86 -3.72
CA ILE A 9 -15.70 -10.24 -4.78
C ILE A 9 -15.61 -9.28 -5.96
N THR A 10 -15.62 -7.96 -5.70
CA THR A 10 -15.53 -6.95 -6.76
C THR A 10 -14.22 -7.12 -7.55
N ASN A 11 -13.11 -7.39 -6.88
CA ASN A 11 -11.83 -7.59 -7.54
C ASN A 11 -11.77 -8.87 -8.36
N ILE A 12 -12.30 -9.97 -7.84
CA ILE A 12 -12.44 -11.21 -8.61
C ILE A 12 -13.29 -10.96 -9.86
N ALA A 13 -14.41 -10.25 -9.71
CA ALA A 13 -15.27 -9.90 -10.84
C ALA A 13 -14.53 -9.06 -11.90
N ILE A 14 -13.77 -8.05 -11.47
CA ILE A 14 -12.95 -7.21 -12.36
C ILE A 14 -11.91 -8.06 -13.09
N MET A 15 -11.21 -8.97 -12.41
CA MET A 15 -10.22 -9.85 -13.05
C MET A 15 -10.85 -10.81 -14.05
N VAL A 16 -12.06 -11.32 -13.76
CA VAL A 16 -12.83 -12.17 -14.70
C VAL A 16 -13.23 -11.35 -15.93
N VAL A 17 -13.77 -10.15 -15.75
CA VAL A 17 -14.15 -9.26 -16.86
C VAL A 17 -12.94 -8.92 -17.72
N LEU A 18 -11.81 -8.58 -17.10
CA LEU A 18 -10.55 -8.31 -17.80
C LEU A 18 -10.09 -9.52 -18.63
N SER A 19 -10.13 -10.72 -18.04
CA SER A 19 -9.74 -11.96 -18.73
C SER A 19 -10.63 -12.23 -19.95
N ILE A 20 -11.96 -12.05 -19.81
CA ILE A 20 -12.92 -12.20 -20.89
C ILE A 20 -12.68 -11.15 -21.97
N THR A 21 -12.47 -9.90 -21.60
CA THR A 21 -12.22 -8.80 -22.55
C THR A 21 -10.97 -9.06 -23.39
N LEU A 22 -9.88 -9.51 -22.79
CA LEU A 22 -8.65 -9.83 -23.50
C LEU A 22 -8.81 -11.00 -24.47
N ARG A 23 -9.64 -11.99 -24.13
CA ARG A 23 -9.99 -13.09 -25.05
C ARG A 23 -10.81 -12.59 -26.22
N ILE A 24 -11.81 -11.74 -25.98
CA ILE A 24 -12.64 -11.16 -27.05
C ILE A 24 -11.79 -10.29 -27.98
N LEU A 25 -10.85 -9.51 -27.44
CA LEU A 25 -9.90 -8.71 -28.22
C LEU A 25 -8.87 -9.54 -28.98
N GLY A 26 -8.86 -10.85 -28.80
CA GLY A 26 -7.95 -11.76 -29.52
C GLY A 26 -6.48 -11.60 -29.11
N VAL A 27 -6.18 -11.03 -27.93
CA VAL A 27 -4.80 -10.81 -27.47
C VAL A 27 -4.04 -12.13 -27.39
N GLU A 28 -4.69 -13.20 -26.95
CA GLU A 28 -4.11 -14.55 -26.89
C GLU A 28 -3.72 -15.08 -28.28
N SER A 29 -4.62 -14.91 -29.27
CA SER A 29 -4.37 -15.34 -30.66
C SER A 29 -3.29 -14.51 -31.34
N LEU A 30 -3.26 -13.20 -31.07
CA LEU A 30 -2.24 -12.29 -31.59
C LEU A 30 -0.85 -12.64 -31.02
N LEU A 31 -0.76 -12.95 -29.75
CA LEU A 31 0.47 -13.37 -29.11
C LEU A 31 0.94 -14.74 -29.61
N ALA A 32 0.02 -15.71 -29.76
CA ALA A 32 0.33 -17.04 -30.28
C ALA A 32 0.83 -17.00 -31.74
N GLN A 33 0.22 -16.18 -32.61
CA GLN A 33 0.67 -15.99 -33.99
C GLN A 33 2.08 -15.41 -34.09
N ASN A 34 2.49 -14.63 -33.07
CA ASN A 34 3.83 -14.06 -32.99
C ASN A 34 4.81 -14.92 -32.15
N GLY A 35 4.46 -16.20 -31.91
CA GLY A 35 5.32 -17.17 -31.25
C GLY A 35 5.48 -16.97 -29.74
N SER A 36 4.48 -16.40 -29.09
CA SER A 36 4.43 -16.27 -27.62
C SER A 36 3.54 -17.36 -27.04
N ASP A 37 4.08 -18.12 -26.09
CA ASP A 37 3.35 -19.13 -25.30
C ASP A 37 2.75 -18.53 -24.03
N LEU A 38 2.44 -17.23 -24.00
CA LEU A 38 1.93 -16.54 -22.83
C LEU A 38 0.53 -17.03 -22.47
N ASN A 39 0.43 -17.75 -21.37
CA ASN A 39 -0.84 -18.18 -20.81
C ASN A 39 -1.47 -17.05 -19.99
N ILE A 40 -2.49 -16.39 -20.56
CA ILE A 40 -3.18 -15.25 -19.92
C ILE A 40 -3.82 -15.66 -18.59
N ASN A 41 -4.39 -16.86 -18.47
CA ASN A 41 -5.01 -17.31 -17.22
C ASN A 41 -3.96 -17.48 -16.11
N ALA A 42 -2.83 -18.11 -16.43
CA ALA A 42 -1.73 -18.27 -15.50
C ALA A 42 -1.16 -16.89 -15.07
N LEU A 43 -1.06 -15.95 -16.01
CA LEU A 43 -0.61 -14.59 -15.74
C LEU A 43 -1.57 -13.81 -14.83
N VAL A 44 -2.89 -13.95 -15.03
CA VAL A 44 -3.91 -13.34 -14.17
C VAL A 44 -3.77 -13.86 -12.74
N ILE A 45 -3.69 -15.18 -12.55
CA ILE A 45 -3.52 -15.82 -11.23
C ILE A 45 -2.22 -15.37 -10.59
N PHE A 46 -1.11 -15.40 -11.33
CA PHE A 46 0.20 -14.94 -10.85
C PHE A 46 0.14 -13.48 -10.38
N SER A 47 -0.40 -12.60 -11.22
CA SER A 47 -0.49 -11.17 -10.89
C SER A 47 -1.37 -10.91 -9.67
N GLY A 48 -2.46 -11.68 -9.50
CA GLY A 48 -3.31 -11.63 -8.31
C GLY A 48 -2.56 -12.04 -7.06
N ILE A 49 -1.88 -13.19 -7.09
CA ILE A 49 -1.12 -13.68 -5.92
C ILE A 49 -0.03 -12.69 -5.52
N PHE A 50 0.76 -12.20 -6.47
CA PHE A 50 1.87 -11.28 -6.18
C PHE A 50 1.39 -9.87 -5.84
N GLY A 51 0.33 -9.36 -6.50
CA GLY A 51 -0.24 -8.05 -6.21
C GLY A 51 -0.83 -7.97 -4.82
N PHE A 52 -1.70 -8.90 -4.45
CA PHE A 52 -2.28 -8.97 -3.10
C PHE A 52 -1.28 -9.44 -2.06
N GLY A 53 -0.50 -10.48 -2.36
CA GLY A 53 0.52 -10.99 -1.44
C GLY A 53 1.52 -9.91 -1.06
N GLY A 54 2.02 -9.15 -2.02
CA GLY A 54 2.91 -8.02 -1.78
C GLY A 54 2.27 -6.93 -0.92
N ALA A 55 1.00 -6.58 -1.18
CA ALA A 55 0.26 -5.59 -0.41
C ALA A 55 0.05 -6.05 1.06
N PHE A 56 -0.33 -7.30 1.28
CA PHE A 56 -0.48 -7.85 2.63
C PHE A 56 0.84 -7.94 3.39
N ILE A 57 1.93 -8.33 2.73
CA ILE A 57 3.26 -8.32 3.34
C ILE A 57 3.66 -6.89 3.73
N SER A 58 3.46 -5.92 2.83
CA SER A 58 3.71 -4.49 3.09
C SER A 58 2.93 -4.00 4.31
N LEU A 59 1.64 -4.34 4.42
CA LEU A 59 0.82 -4.01 5.58
C LEU A 59 1.36 -4.65 6.87
N ALA A 60 1.72 -5.93 6.81
CA ALA A 60 2.21 -6.67 7.97
C ALA A 60 3.51 -6.06 8.54
N ILE A 61 4.41 -5.57 7.67
CA ILE A 61 5.69 -4.97 8.07
C ILE A 61 5.63 -3.44 8.21
N SER A 62 4.46 -2.82 7.98
CA SER A 62 4.30 -1.35 7.89
C SER A 62 4.83 -0.60 9.11
N LYS A 63 4.53 -1.06 10.33
CA LYS A 63 5.04 -0.47 11.57
C LYS A 63 6.57 -0.52 11.67
N TRP A 64 7.16 -1.65 11.33
CA TRP A 64 8.62 -1.81 11.36
C TRP A 64 9.27 -0.91 10.31
N MET A 65 8.71 -0.88 9.11
CA MET A 65 9.18 -0.06 8.01
C MET A 65 9.10 1.43 8.36
N ALA A 66 7.94 1.88 8.87
CA ALA A 66 7.74 3.27 9.28
C ALA A 66 8.76 3.70 10.34
N LYS A 67 8.93 2.91 11.40
CA LYS A 67 9.94 3.19 12.44
C LYS A 67 11.36 3.28 11.87
N ARG A 68 11.70 2.39 10.95
CA ARG A 68 13.05 2.37 10.36
C ARG A 68 13.31 3.53 9.41
N MET A 69 12.34 3.87 8.56
CA MET A 69 12.49 4.94 7.56
C MET A 69 12.48 6.34 8.18
N THR A 70 11.62 6.57 9.15
CA THR A 70 11.49 7.89 9.81
C THR A 70 12.44 8.07 10.98
N GLY A 71 13.06 7.00 11.49
CA GLY A 71 13.81 7.02 12.72
C GLY A 71 12.92 7.19 13.97
N ALA A 72 11.63 6.88 13.85
CA ALA A 72 10.67 7.02 14.94
C ALA A 72 11.03 6.14 16.13
N LYS A 73 11.03 6.76 17.32
CA LYS A 73 11.29 6.11 18.61
C LYS A 73 9.99 5.97 19.37
N VAL A 74 9.62 4.74 19.70
CA VAL A 74 8.43 4.46 20.51
C VAL A 74 8.67 4.92 21.93
N ILE A 75 7.68 5.59 22.50
CA ILE A 75 7.69 6.03 23.90
C ILE A 75 7.24 4.84 24.75
N GLU A 76 8.20 4.09 25.29
CA GLU A 76 7.90 2.98 26.22
C GLU A 76 7.70 3.50 27.63
N GLN A 77 8.54 4.46 28.04
CA GLN A 77 8.44 5.19 29.30
C GLN A 77 8.66 6.68 29.00
N PRO A 78 7.73 7.56 29.39
CA PRO A 78 7.85 8.98 29.10
C PRO A 78 9.04 9.58 29.85
N ALA A 79 9.93 10.27 29.14
CA ALA A 79 11.10 10.91 29.66
C ALA A 79 10.84 12.37 30.14
N ASN A 80 9.73 12.95 29.68
CA ASN A 80 9.37 14.35 29.98
C ASN A 80 7.85 14.55 29.98
N SER A 81 7.41 15.74 30.37
CA SER A 81 5.99 16.10 30.46
C SER A 81 5.26 16.09 29.13
N VAL A 82 5.95 16.39 28.01
CA VAL A 82 5.37 16.39 26.67
C VAL A 82 5.06 14.96 26.24
N GLU A 83 5.97 14.03 26.46
CA GLU A 83 5.76 12.62 26.17
C GLU A 83 4.66 12.00 27.03
N SER A 84 4.61 12.35 28.33
CA SER A 84 3.53 11.92 29.24
C SER A 84 2.17 12.40 28.73
N TRP A 85 2.08 13.69 28.42
CA TRP A 85 0.86 14.29 27.88
C TRP A 85 0.42 13.67 26.55
N LEU A 86 1.37 13.40 25.63
CA LEU A 86 1.08 12.77 24.35
C LEU A 86 0.53 11.36 24.53
N LEU A 87 1.11 10.55 25.42
CA LEU A 87 0.61 9.23 25.76
C LEU A 87 -0.82 9.29 26.33
N GLU A 88 -1.07 10.17 27.30
CA GLU A 88 -2.40 10.37 27.90
C GLU A 88 -3.44 10.81 26.85
N THR A 89 -3.04 11.69 25.91
CA THR A 89 -3.88 12.15 24.81
C THR A 89 -4.29 10.98 23.91
N VAL A 90 -3.33 10.16 23.48
CA VAL A 90 -3.60 8.99 22.62
C VAL A 90 -4.42 7.94 23.37
N GLU A 91 -4.15 7.71 24.65
CA GLU A 91 -4.93 6.78 25.47
C GLU A 91 -6.38 7.23 25.59
N LYS A 92 -6.63 8.49 25.94
CA LYS A 92 -7.97 9.09 26.01
C LYS A 92 -8.71 8.94 24.68
N GLN A 93 -8.07 9.28 23.56
CA GLN A 93 -8.67 9.21 22.24
C GLN A 93 -8.95 7.77 21.81
N SER A 94 -8.05 6.81 22.12
CA SER A 94 -8.26 5.40 21.83
C SER A 94 -9.48 4.85 22.58
N GLY A 95 -9.68 5.29 23.82
CA GLY A 95 -10.88 4.97 24.59
C GLY A 95 -12.17 5.51 23.98
N ILE A 96 -12.14 6.76 23.47
CA ILE A 96 -13.30 7.39 22.81
C ILE A 96 -13.71 6.62 21.56
N VAL A 97 -12.75 6.22 20.72
CA VAL A 97 -13.03 5.51 19.46
C VAL A 97 -13.13 3.98 19.62
N GLY A 98 -12.92 3.47 20.81
CA GLY A 98 -13.11 2.04 21.15
C GLY A 98 -12.10 1.11 20.48
N ILE A 99 -10.83 1.50 20.40
CA ILE A 99 -9.73 0.67 19.90
C ILE A 99 -8.67 0.46 20.98
N LYS A 100 -7.83 -0.57 20.79
CA LYS A 100 -6.67 -0.74 21.64
C LYS A 100 -5.71 0.43 21.43
N MET A 101 -5.13 0.98 22.52
CA MET A 101 -4.12 2.02 22.45
C MET A 101 -3.00 1.62 21.47
N PRO A 102 -2.73 2.43 20.43
CA PRO A 102 -1.61 2.18 19.51
C PRO A 102 -0.26 2.44 20.18
N GLU A 103 0.82 1.95 19.58
CA GLU A 103 2.15 2.43 19.92
C GLU A 103 2.26 3.92 19.59
N VAL A 104 2.85 4.70 20.48
CA VAL A 104 3.07 6.14 20.25
C VAL A 104 4.56 6.37 20.04
N ALA A 105 4.92 7.12 19.00
CA ALA A 105 6.32 7.38 18.69
C ALA A 105 6.56 8.84 18.30
N ILE A 106 7.81 9.29 18.48
CA ILE A 106 8.28 10.59 18.00
C ILE A 106 9.39 10.35 16.99
N PHE A 107 9.36 11.06 15.86
CA PHE A 107 10.39 10.97 14.83
C PHE A 107 11.11 12.32 14.61
N PRO A 108 12.43 12.28 14.31
CA PRO A 108 13.27 13.47 14.19
C PRO A 108 13.07 14.15 12.82
N SER A 109 12.04 14.98 12.72
CA SER A 109 11.76 15.82 11.56
C SER A 109 11.39 17.22 12.02
N GLY A 110 11.93 18.24 11.36
CA GLY A 110 11.56 19.65 11.61
C GLY A 110 10.24 20.05 10.94
N GLN A 111 9.71 19.22 10.04
CA GLN A 111 8.39 19.45 9.43
C GLN A 111 7.29 19.05 10.41
N MET A 112 6.22 19.85 10.47
CA MET A 112 5.02 19.53 11.25
C MET A 112 4.26 18.41 10.56
N ASN A 113 4.41 17.18 11.06
CA ASN A 113 3.78 16.00 10.46
C ASN A 113 3.40 14.96 11.52
N ALA A 114 2.33 14.23 11.26
CA ALA A 114 1.95 13.05 12.02
C ALA A 114 1.45 11.99 11.04
N PHE A 115 1.51 10.74 11.42
CA PHE A 115 0.94 9.64 10.65
C PHE A 115 0.54 8.47 11.54
N ALA A 116 -0.41 7.68 11.05
CA ALA A 116 -0.75 6.40 11.63
C ALA A 116 -0.52 5.26 10.63
N THR A 117 -0.01 4.13 11.11
CA THR A 117 0.19 2.93 10.30
C THR A 117 0.02 1.67 11.15
N GLY A 118 -0.14 0.52 10.50
CA GLY A 118 -0.25 -0.77 11.17
C GLY A 118 -1.13 -1.78 10.46
N ALA A 119 -1.00 -3.03 10.86
CA ALA A 119 -1.70 -4.15 10.22
C ALA A 119 -3.20 -4.22 10.55
N SER A 120 -3.65 -3.56 11.61
CA SER A 120 -5.05 -3.50 12.01
C SER A 120 -5.27 -2.38 13.03
N LYS A 121 -6.54 -2.02 13.26
CA LYS A 121 -6.93 -1.01 14.26
C LYS A 121 -6.44 -1.30 15.69
N ASN A 122 -6.22 -2.57 16.03
CA ASN A 122 -5.71 -2.98 17.34
C ASN A 122 -4.20 -3.30 17.33
N ASN A 123 -3.52 -3.08 16.21
CA ASN A 123 -2.08 -3.20 16.06
C ASN A 123 -1.56 -2.06 15.19
N ALA A 124 -1.70 -0.84 15.69
CA ALA A 124 -1.33 0.40 15.03
C ALA A 124 -0.16 1.09 15.74
N LEU A 125 0.45 2.02 15.03
CA LEU A 125 1.43 2.99 15.48
C LEU A 125 0.92 4.37 15.10
N VAL A 126 0.94 5.31 16.04
CA VAL A 126 0.76 6.75 15.79
C VAL A 126 2.09 7.42 16.05
N ALA A 127 2.59 8.16 15.09
CA ALA A 127 3.87 8.85 15.20
C ALA A 127 3.70 10.33 14.90
N VAL A 128 4.32 11.17 15.72
CA VAL A 128 4.37 12.63 15.56
C VAL A 128 5.80 13.09 15.36
N SER A 129 5.99 14.13 14.54
CA SER A 129 7.32 14.70 14.34
C SER A 129 7.72 15.60 15.52
N GLN A 130 9.03 15.74 15.74
CA GLN A 130 9.55 16.73 16.68
C GLN A 130 9.10 18.14 16.30
N GLY A 131 9.13 18.48 14.99
CA GLY A 131 8.69 19.78 14.50
C GLY A 131 7.22 20.09 14.78
N LEU A 132 6.35 19.07 14.83
CA LEU A 132 4.95 19.25 15.23
C LEU A 132 4.85 19.59 16.72
N LEU A 133 5.60 18.88 17.56
CA LEU A 133 5.62 19.14 19.01
C LEU A 133 6.23 20.52 19.38
N ASP A 134 7.19 21.00 18.58
CA ASP A 134 7.88 22.27 18.84
C ASP A 134 7.10 23.50 18.36
N ASN A 135 6.24 23.35 17.35
CA ASN A 135 5.61 24.49 16.66
C ASN A 135 4.08 24.57 16.79
N MET A 136 3.43 23.54 17.33
CA MET A 136 1.98 23.53 17.52
C MET A 136 1.61 23.55 19.00
N SER A 137 0.48 24.16 19.32
CA SER A 137 -0.11 24.10 20.66
C SER A 137 -0.66 22.71 20.97
N GLN A 138 -0.79 22.38 22.24
CA GLN A 138 -1.36 21.09 22.66
C GLN A 138 -2.73 20.81 22.06
N GLY A 139 -3.60 21.82 21.94
CA GLY A 139 -4.92 21.65 21.34
C GLY A 139 -4.87 21.33 19.85
N GLU A 140 -3.93 21.93 19.12
CA GLU A 140 -3.72 21.63 17.70
C GLU A 140 -3.15 20.22 17.52
N ILE A 141 -2.19 19.82 18.35
CA ILE A 141 -1.63 18.45 18.34
C ILE A 141 -2.71 17.43 18.68
N GLU A 142 -3.57 17.70 19.69
CA GLU A 142 -4.69 16.83 20.04
C GLU A 142 -5.65 16.65 18.86
N ALA A 143 -5.91 17.70 18.07
CA ALA A 143 -6.75 17.63 16.87
C ALA A 143 -6.09 16.79 15.76
N VAL A 144 -4.79 16.97 15.50
CA VAL A 144 -4.04 16.19 14.52
C VAL A 144 -4.01 14.72 14.93
N VAL A 145 -3.69 14.42 16.17
CA VAL A 145 -3.67 13.04 16.70
C VAL A 145 -5.07 12.43 16.62
N GLY A 146 -6.13 13.20 16.92
CA GLY A 146 -7.52 12.75 16.79
C GLY A 146 -7.89 12.39 15.34
N HIS A 147 -7.39 13.16 14.40
CA HIS A 147 -7.55 12.86 12.97
C HIS A 147 -6.90 11.51 12.62
N GLU A 148 -5.63 11.31 12.99
CA GLU A 148 -4.92 10.04 12.78
C GLU A 148 -5.62 8.86 13.47
N MET A 149 -6.10 9.06 14.69
CA MET A 149 -6.84 8.04 15.44
C MET A 149 -8.17 7.67 14.76
N SER A 150 -8.83 8.60 14.07
CA SER A 150 -10.04 8.31 13.30
C SER A 150 -9.76 7.37 12.14
N HIS A 151 -8.65 7.55 11.43
CA HIS A 151 -8.20 6.64 10.36
C HIS A 151 -7.89 5.23 10.88
N VAL A 152 -7.24 5.15 12.06
CA VAL A 152 -6.99 3.86 12.73
C VAL A 152 -8.30 3.16 13.08
N ALA A 153 -9.23 3.88 13.71
CA ALA A 153 -10.53 3.32 14.13
C ALA A 153 -11.38 2.85 12.95
N ASN A 154 -11.35 3.59 11.85
CA ASN A 154 -12.04 3.23 10.60
C ASN A 154 -11.38 2.03 9.89
N GLY A 155 -10.12 1.72 10.19
CA GLY A 155 -9.35 0.69 9.51
C GLY A 155 -8.95 1.07 8.08
N ASP A 156 -8.73 2.36 7.84
CA ASP A 156 -8.40 2.91 6.52
C ASP A 156 -7.11 2.31 5.97
N MET A 157 -6.15 2.00 6.84
CA MET A 157 -4.90 1.30 6.48
C MET A 157 -5.16 -0.02 5.74
N VAL A 158 -6.12 -0.83 6.22
CA VAL A 158 -6.49 -2.10 5.56
C VAL A 158 -7.17 -1.83 4.22
N THR A 159 -8.06 -0.84 4.17
CA THR A 159 -8.77 -0.46 2.94
C THR A 159 -7.79 0.01 1.86
N LEU A 160 -6.85 0.89 2.20
CA LEU A 160 -5.81 1.37 1.30
C LEU A 160 -4.91 0.22 0.81
N THR A 161 -4.54 -0.70 1.70
CA THR A 161 -3.76 -1.89 1.32
C THR A 161 -4.50 -2.78 0.33
N LEU A 162 -5.80 -2.98 0.51
CA LEU A 162 -6.62 -3.75 -0.42
C LEU A 162 -6.67 -3.06 -1.80
N ILE A 163 -6.89 -1.74 -1.84
CA ILE A 163 -6.85 -0.96 -3.07
C ILE A 163 -5.48 -1.08 -3.73
N GLN A 164 -4.40 -0.96 -2.97
CA GLN A 164 -3.04 -1.11 -3.46
C GLN A 164 -2.79 -2.51 -4.05
N GLY A 165 -3.31 -3.56 -3.41
CA GLY A 165 -3.24 -4.94 -3.93
C GLY A 165 -3.86 -5.08 -5.32
N VAL A 166 -5.01 -4.44 -5.53
CA VAL A 166 -5.66 -4.39 -6.85
C VAL A 166 -4.82 -3.66 -7.87
N VAL A 167 -4.40 -2.43 -7.54
CA VAL A 167 -3.57 -1.63 -8.43
C VAL A 167 -2.30 -2.39 -8.81
N ASN A 168 -1.63 -3.00 -7.84
CA ASN A 168 -0.43 -3.81 -8.09
C ASN A 168 -0.72 -5.00 -9.01
N THR A 169 -1.86 -5.68 -8.83
CA THR A 169 -2.28 -6.78 -9.68
C THR A 169 -2.41 -6.33 -11.13
N PHE A 170 -3.10 -5.20 -11.37
CA PHE A 170 -3.22 -4.63 -12.72
C PHE A 170 -1.87 -4.21 -13.29
N VAL A 171 -1.04 -3.53 -12.52
CA VAL A 171 0.28 -3.09 -12.98
C VAL A 171 1.15 -4.28 -13.36
N ILE A 172 1.20 -5.33 -12.53
CA ILE A 172 1.96 -6.55 -12.82
C ILE A 172 1.44 -7.22 -14.10
N PHE A 173 0.12 -7.35 -14.22
CA PHE A 173 -0.52 -7.97 -15.36
C PHE A 173 -0.23 -7.21 -16.66
N PHE A 174 -0.58 -5.93 -16.72
CA PHE A 174 -0.41 -5.13 -17.94
C PHE A 174 1.06 -4.98 -18.34
N SER A 175 1.96 -4.83 -17.39
CA SER A 175 3.40 -4.74 -17.68
C SER A 175 3.90 -5.99 -18.42
N ARG A 176 3.44 -7.16 -18.01
CA ARG A 176 3.83 -8.42 -18.69
C ARG A 176 3.20 -8.57 -20.04
N VAL A 177 1.92 -8.25 -20.20
CA VAL A 177 1.24 -8.30 -21.51
C VAL A 177 1.90 -7.31 -22.47
N ILE A 178 2.08 -6.06 -22.08
CA ILE A 178 2.71 -5.03 -22.91
C ILE A 178 4.16 -5.42 -23.23
N GLY A 179 4.91 -5.90 -22.27
CA GLY A 179 6.29 -6.37 -22.49
C GLY A 179 6.37 -7.46 -23.54
N HIS A 180 5.47 -8.44 -23.48
CA HIS A 180 5.41 -9.50 -24.49
C HIS A 180 5.00 -8.98 -25.86
N VAL A 181 4.02 -8.08 -25.93
CA VAL A 181 3.61 -7.46 -27.20
C VAL A 181 4.77 -6.67 -27.83
N VAL A 182 5.47 -5.86 -27.03
CA VAL A 182 6.62 -5.09 -27.50
C VAL A 182 7.73 -6.01 -28.01
N ASP A 183 8.10 -7.03 -27.24
CA ASP A 183 9.18 -7.94 -27.62
C ASP A 183 8.84 -8.78 -28.86
N ARG A 184 7.62 -9.34 -28.91
CA ARG A 184 7.24 -10.30 -29.95
C ARG A 184 6.73 -9.62 -31.22
N VAL A 185 5.89 -8.59 -31.08
CA VAL A 185 5.22 -7.94 -32.22
C VAL A 185 6.08 -6.81 -32.79
N ILE A 186 6.64 -5.96 -31.94
CA ILE A 186 7.38 -4.78 -32.37
C ILE A 186 8.85 -5.11 -32.62
N LEU A 187 9.53 -5.71 -31.66
CA LEU A 187 10.97 -6.00 -31.75
C LEU A 187 11.25 -7.35 -32.45
N LYS A 188 10.21 -8.16 -32.73
CA LYS A 188 10.32 -9.47 -33.36
C LYS A 188 11.36 -10.39 -32.69
N ASN A 189 11.54 -10.23 -31.42
CA ASN A 189 12.50 -11.02 -30.64
C ASN A 189 11.93 -12.40 -30.33
N ARG A 190 12.59 -13.44 -30.82
CA ARG A 190 12.15 -14.85 -30.63
C ARG A 190 12.78 -15.51 -29.39
N SER A 191 13.71 -14.87 -28.71
CA SER A 191 14.45 -15.43 -27.57
C SER A 191 13.84 -14.98 -26.22
N GLY A 192 12.70 -15.55 -25.82
CA GLY A 192 12.18 -15.42 -24.46
C GLY A 192 11.84 -13.99 -24.02
N HIS A 193 12.49 -13.50 -22.97
CA HIS A 193 12.29 -12.15 -22.41
C HIS A 193 13.31 -11.18 -23.03
N GLY A 194 12.83 -10.25 -23.83
CA GLY A 194 13.67 -9.22 -24.46
C GLY A 194 13.75 -7.92 -23.69
N ILE A 195 14.36 -6.92 -24.27
CA ILE A 195 14.54 -5.58 -23.68
C ILE A 195 13.20 -4.93 -23.36
N GLY A 196 12.18 -5.09 -24.23
CA GLY A 196 10.85 -4.54 -24.02
C GLY A 196 10.18 -5.08 -22.74
N TYR A 197 10.37 -6.36 -22.44
CA TYR A 197 9.88 -6.97 -21.21
C TYR A 197 10.52 -6.33 -19.97
N PHE A 198 11.84 -6.18 -19.95
CA PHE A 198 12.54 -5.58 -18.82
C PHE A 198 12.18 -4.11 -18.61
N VAL A 199 12.09 -3.34 -19.70
CA VAL A 199 11.70 -1.92 -19.64
C VAL A 199 10.29 -1.77 -19.04
N THR A 200 9.32 -2.55 -19.50
CA THR A 200 7.95 -2.49 -18.97
C THR A 200 7.87 -2.94 -17.51
N VAL A 201 8.63 -3.94 -17.08
CA VAL A 201 8.71 -4.36 -15.68
C VAL A 201 9.30 -3.26 -14.80
N ILE A 202 10.35 -2.58 -15.25
CA ILE A 202 10.98 -1.46 -14.51
C ILE A 202 10.00 -0.29 -14.38
N PHE A 203 9.33 0.11 -15.48
CA PHE A 203 8.31 1.17 -15.45
C PHE A 203 7.16 0.83 -14.49
N ALA A 204 6.71 -0.41 -14.48
CA ALA A 204 5.69 -0.87 -13.56
C ALA A 204 6.14 -0.77 -12.09
N GLN A 205 7.38 -1.18 -11.81
CA GLN A 205 7.95 -1.11 -10.48
C GLN A 205 8.05 0.35 -9.98
N VAL A 206 8.47 1.26 -10.84
CA VAL A 206 8.54 2.71 -10.54
C VAL A 206 7.15 3.28 -10.30
N ALA A 207 6.16 2.94 -11.14
CA ALA A 207 4.79 3.40 -10.98
C ALA A 207 4.16 2.91 -9.66
N VAL A 208 4.36 1.63 -9.30
CA VAL A 208 3.90 1.07 -8.02
C VAL A 208 4.58 1.76 -6.84
N SER A 209 5.89 1.99 -6.91
CA SER A 209 6.63 2.67 -5.86
C SER A 209 6.17 4.12 -5.68
N TYR A 210 5.90 4.83 -6.77
CA TYR A 210 5.42 6.21 -6.74
C TYR A 210 4.00 6.32 -6.13
N THR A 211 3.09 5.43 -6.50
CA THR A 211 1.74 5.40 -5.92
C THR A 211 1.77 5.06 -4.43
N HIS A 212 2.70 4.19 -4.01
CA HIS A 212 2.89 3.85 -2.61
C HIS A 212 3.42 5.03 -1.78
N LEU A 213 4.37 5.80 -2.32
CA LEU A 213 4.91 6.99 -1.65
C LEU A 213 3.84 8.08 -1.49
N ARG A 214 3.03 8.34 -2.50
CA ARG A 214 1.99 9.37 -2.47
C ARG A 214 0.82 9.04 -1.55
N ALA A 215 0.52 7.76 -1.34
CA ALA A 215 -0.52 7.32 -0.40
C ALA A 215 -0.15 7.57 1.08
N HIS A 216 1.12 7.91 1.36
CA HIS A 216 1.61 8.28 2.68
C HIS A 216 1.74 9.81 2.89
N GLU A 217 1.50 10.63 1.86
CA GLU A 217 1.59 12.09 1.92
C GLU A 217 0.23 12.81 2.01
N THR A 218 -0.87 12.08 1.93
CA THR A 218 -2.25 12.58 2.07
C THR A 218 -2.90 12.11 3.34
#